data_a73487cf95207d5cb65f4220f03435ab
#
_entry.id   a73487cf95207d5cb65f4220f03435ab
#
_cell.length_a   1.000
_cell.length_b   1.000
_cell.length_c   1.000
_cell.angle_alpha   90.00
_cell.angle_beta   90.00
_cell.angle_gamma   90.00
#
_symmetry.space_group_name_H-M   'P 1'
#
loop_
_entity.id
_entity.type
_entity.pdbx_description
1 polymer ?
#
loop_
_entity_poly.entity_id
_entity_poly.type
_entity_poly.pdbx_seq_one_letter_code
_entity_poly.pdbx_strand_id
1 'polypeptide(L)' 'MFHCYVLRSEKTGRHYAGSCKNLSERLRRHNAGDSKATKHGVPWLLIHSEAFGSRSEAAQRERYFKTGRGRDYLEKLE' A
#
# COMPACT_ATOMS: atom_id res chain seq x y z
N MET A 1 -2.78 15.39 5.96
CA MET A 1 -3.24 14.03 6.26
C MET A 1 -2.17 13.02 5.94
N PHE A 2 -2.15 11.92 6.67
CA PHE A 2 -1.28 10.79 6.40
C PHE A 2 -2.14 9.64 5.91
N HIS A 3 -1.61 8.82 5.02
CA HIS A 3 -2.38 7.75 4.39
C HIS A 3 -1.72 6.40 4.62
N CYS A 4 -2.54 5.40 4.90
CA CYS A 4 -2.16 4.01 4.76
C CYS A 4 -2.75 3.55 3.43
N TYR A 5 -1.97 2.86 2.63
CA TYR A 5 -2.43 2.42 1.31
C TYR A 5 -2.01 0.99 1.04
N VAL A 6 -2.76 0.34 0.17
CA VAL A 6 -2.44 -1.01 -0.26
C VAL A 6 -2.45 -1.06 -1.78
N LEU A 7 -1.40 -1.63 -2.34
CA LEU A 7 -1.25 -1.82 -3.78
C LEU A 7 -1.31 -3.30 -4.10
N ARG A 8 -1.81 -3.62 -5.28
CA ARG A 8 -1.73 -4.98 -5.82
C ARG A 8 -0.91 -4.93 -7.11
N SER A 9 0.07 -5.83 -7.21
CA SER A 9 0.86 -5.97 -8.42
C SER A 9 0.02 -6.65 -9.51
N GLU A 10 -0.07 -6.04 -10.67
CA GLU A 10 -0.73 -6.66 -11.81
C GLU A 10 0.13 -7.74 -12.43
N LYS A 11 1.43 -7.74 -12.12
CA LYS A 11 2.36 -8.73 -12.62
C LYS A 11 2.39 -10.00 -11.78
N THR A 12 2.39 -9.85 -10.44
CA THR A 12 2.57 -10.98 -9.52
C THR A 12 1.33 -11.32 -8.70
N GLY A 13 0.37 -10.39 -8.60
CA GLY A 13 -0.80 -10.55 -7.74
C GLY A 13 -0.53 -10.27 -6.28
N ARG A 14 0.69 -9.96 -5.91
CA ARG A 14 1.06 -9.69 -4.51
C ARG A 14 0.59 -8.33 -4.06
N HIS A 15 0.36 -8.21 -2.76
CA HIS A 15 -0.02 -6.96 -2.12
C HIS A 15 1.19 -6.28 -1.48
N TYR A 16 1.16 -4.96 -1.45
CA TYR A 16 2.14 -4.15 -0.74
C TYR A 16 1.41 -3.10 0.07
N ALA A 17 1.67 -3.05 1.37
CA ALA A 17 1.09 -2.04 2.25
C ALA A 17 2.15 -1.03 2.66
N GLY A 18 1.77 0.25 2.66
CA GLY A 18 2.69 1.31 3.05
C GLY A 18 1.94 2.47 3.68
N SER A 19 2.69 3.47 4.11
CA SER A 19 2.11 4.72 4.61
C SER A 19 2.88 5.90 4.05
N CYS A 20 2.19 7.02 3.85
CA CYS A 20 2.81 8.21 3.25
C CYS A 20 1.98 9.45 3.52
N LYS A 21 2.55 10.60 3.22
CA LYS A 21 1.86 11.87 3.30
C LYS A 21 1.20 12.24 1.97
N ASN A 22 1.88 11.97 0.85
CA ASN A 22 1.37 12.28 -0.49
C ASN A 22 1.17 10.98 -1.27
N LEU A 23 -0.09 10.54 -1.36
CA LEU A 23 -0.42 9.25 -1.96
C LEU A 23 -0.16 9.23 -3.46
N SER A 24 -0.55 10.26 -4.19
CA SER A 24 -0.35 10.34 -5.64
C SER A 24 1.13 10.24 -6.01
N GLU A 25 1.96 10.99 -5.29
CA GLU A 25 3.40 11.00 -5.51
C GLU A 25 4.00 9.63 -5.21
N ARG A 26 3.57 9.00 -4.12
CA ARG A 26 4.09 7.70 -3.73
C ARG A 26 3.71 6.62 -4.75
N LEU A 27 2.47 6.64 -5.23
CA LEU A 27 2.02 5.68 -6.25
C LEU A 27 2.81 5.85 -7.54
N ARG A 28 3.04 7.11 -7.94
CA ARG A 28 3.84 7.42 -9.12
C ARG A 28 5.25 6.83 -8.99
N ARG A 29 5.86 6.97 -7.82
CA ARG A 29 7.21 6.46 -7.57
C ARG A 29 7.27 4.94 -7.60
N HIS A 30 6.26 4.27 -7.03
CA HIS A 30 6.20 2.82 -7.11
C HIS A 30 6.12 2.35 -8.56
N ASN A 31 5.28 2.99 -9.36
CA ASN A 31 5.10 2.60 -10.77
C ASN A 31 6.26 3.03 -11.67
N ALA A 32 7.07 3.97 -11.23
CA ALA A 32 8.29 4.34 -11.93
C ALA A 32 9.46 3.38 -11.65
N GLY A 33 9.26 2.44 -10.71
CA GLY A 33 10.31 1.48 -10.36
C GLY A 33 11.37 2.06 -9.43
N ASP A 34 11.08 3.18 -8.77
CA ASP A 34 12.04 3.88 -7.90
C ASP A 34 12.23 3.21 -6.55
N SER A 35 11.31 2.33 -6.15
CA SER A 35 11.39 1.65 -4.86
C SER A 35 11.94 0.24 -5.04
N LYS A 36 12.98 -0.10 -4.31
CA LYS A 36 13.57 -1.44 -4.37
C LYS A 36 12.56 -2.52 -3.98
N ALA A 37 11.70 -2.21 -3.01
CA ALA A 37 10.74 -3.17 -2.49
C ALA A 37 9.66 -3.54 -3.50
N THR A 38 9.37 -2.64 -4.45
CA THR A 38 8.22 -2.82 -5.35
C THR A 38 8.56 -2.83 -6.84
N LYS A 39 9.80 -2.57 -7.20
CA LYS A 39 10.17 -2.45 -8.62
C LYS A 39 9.89 -3.71 -9.45
N HIS A 40 9.94 -4.88 -8.83
CA HIS A 40 9.73 -6.14 -9.53
C HIS A 40 8.24 -6.46 -9.75
N GLY A 41 7.34 -5.71 -9.14
CA GLY A 41 5.90 -5.94 -9.25
C GLY A 41 5.16 -4.91 -10.09
N VAL A 42 5.86 -3.99 -10.73
CA VAL A 42 5.26 -2.96 -11.59
C VAL A 42 4.52 -3.62 -12.76
N PRO A 43 3.31 -3.15 -13.12
CA PRO A 43 2.61 -2.01 -12.55
C PRO A 43 1.79 -2.35 -11.31
N TRP A 44 1.64 -1.36 -10.43
CA TRP A 44 0.89 -1.49 -9.19
C TRP A 44 -0.43 -0.74 -9.28
N LEU A 45 -1.48 -1.37 -8.78
CA LEU A 45 -2.81 -0.78 -8.73
C LEU A 45 -3.16 -0.47 -7.29
N LEU A 46 -3.65 0.74 -7.04
CA LEU A 46 -4.11 1.13 -5.71
C LEU A 46 -5.48 0.49 -5.47
N ILE A 47 -5.56 -0.41 -4.49
CA ILE A 47 -6.81 -1.12 -4.20
C ILE A 47 -7.48 -0.65 -2.92
N HIS A 48 -6.75 0.06 -2.05
CA HIS A 48 -7.31 0.51 -0.79
C HIS A 48 -6.46 1.65 -0.23
N SER A 49 -7.11 2.65 0.38
CA SER A 49 -6.41 3.70 1.11
C SER A 49 -7.29 4.23 2.23
N GLU A 50 -6.64 4.68 3.30
CA GLU A 50 -7.30 5.28 4.46
C GLU A 50 -6.50 6.50 4.88
N ALA A 51 -7.20 7.56 5.30
CA ALA A 51 -6.56 8.80 5.74
C ALA A 51 -6.60 8.90 7.26
N PHE A 52 -5.51 9.40 7.83
CA PHE A 52 -5.35 9.55 9.27
C PHE A 52 -4.80 10.92 9.62
N GLY A 53 -5.08 11.38 10.83
CA GLY A 53 -4.58 12.67 11.32
C GLY A 53 -3.11 12.65 11.74
N SER A 54 -2.52 11.48 11.92
CA SER A 54 -1.14 11.37 12.36
C SER A 54 -0.39 10.27 11.61
N ARG A 55 0.93 10.43 11.54
CA ARG A 55 1.81 9.42 10.95
C ARG A 55 1.75 8.11 11.72
N SER A 56 1.67 8.20 13.04
CA SER A 56 1.61 7.03 13.93
C SER A 56 0.41 6.14 13.62
N GLU A 57 -0.76 6.76 13.45
CA GLU A 57 -1.98 6.01 13.13
C GLU A 57 -1.88 5.32 11.78
N ALA A 58 -1.36 6.04 10.78
CA ALA A 58 -1.18 5.45 9.45
C ALA A 58 -0.22 4.27 9.49
N ALA A 59 0.88 4.39 10.24
CA ALA A 59 1.87 3.33 10.38
C ALA A 59 1.31 2.10 11.11
N GLN A 60 0.44 2.33 12.11
CA GLN A 60 -0.21 1.22 12.82
C GLN A 60 -1.11 0.43 11.86
N ARG A 61 -1.85 1.13 11.02
CA ARG A 61 -2.73 0.48 10.06
C ARG A 61 -1.93 -0.27 9.00
N GLU A 62 -0.81 0.28 8.58
CA GLU A 62 0.11 -0.40 7.66
C GLU A 62 0.55 -1.74 8.24
N ARG A 63 0.93 -1.75 9.52
CA ARG A 63 1.35 -2.99 10.18
C ARG A 63 0.22 -4.01 10.25
N TYR A 64 -1.01 -3.54 10.47
CA TYR A 64 -2.18 -4.41 10.49
C TYR A 64 -2.32 -5.16 9.16
N PHE A 65 -2.15 -4.47 8.04
CA PHE A 65 -2.30 -5.09 6.73
C PHE A 65 -1.20 -6.11 6.41
N LYS A 66 -0.15 -6.14 7.22
CA LYS A 66 0.92 -7.13 7.07
C LYS A 66 0.70 -8.37 7.95
N THR A 67 -0.35 -8.36 8.77
CA THR A 67 -0.74 -9.52 9.58
C THR A 67 -1.64 -10.46 8.77
N GLY A 68 -1.85 -11.68 9.27
CA GLY A 68 -2.77 -12.63 8.65
C GLY A 68 -4.19 -12.08 8.53
N ARG A 69 -4.69 -11.41 9.58
CA ARG A 69 -6.03 -10.81 9.56
C ARG A 69 -6.15 -9.71 8.51
N GLY A 70 -5.12 -8.88 8.40
CA GLY A 70 -5.10 -7.81 7.42
C GLY A 70 -5.09 -8.35 6.00
N ARG A 71 -4.33 -9.40 5.76
CA ARG A 71 -4.28 -10.05 4.45
C ARG A 71 -5.63 -10.66 4.09
N ASP A 72 -6.30 -11.30 5.06
CA ASP A 72 -7.64 -11.85 4.83
C ASP A 72 -8.63 -10.75 4.46
N TYR A 73 -8.56 -9.63 5.15
CA TYR A 73 -9.40 -8.46 4.86
C TYR A 73 -9.20 -7.99 3.42
N LEU A 74 -7.94 -7.90 2.98
CA LEU A 74 -7.61 -7.45 1.62
C LEU A 74 -8.12 -8.42 0.56
N GLU A 75 -8.03 -9.71 0.80
CA GLU A 75 -8.55 -10.70 -0.13
C GLU A 75 -10.06 -10.57 -0.31
N LYS A 76 -10.78 -10.22 0.74
CA LYS A 76 -12.22 -10.02 0.67
C LYS A 76 -12.62 -8.77 -0.10
N LEU A 77 -11.73 -7.79 -0.21
CA LEU A 77 -11.98 -6.58 -0.98
C LEU A 77 -11.88 -6.82 -2.48
N GLU A 78 -11.21 -7.84 -2.86
CA GLU A 78 -11.04 -8.23 -4.26
C GLU A 78 -11.93 -9.41 -4.59
#